data_35758dff1e4d836374a3b510ca4b15af
#
_entry.id   35758dff1e4d836374a3b510ca4b15af
#
_cell.length_a   1.000
_cell.length_b   1.000
_cell.length_c   1.000
_cell.angle_alpha   90.00
_cell.angle_beta   90.00
_cell.angle_gamma   90.00
#
_symmetry.space_group_name_H-M   'P 1'
#
loop_
_entity.id
_entity.type
_entity.pdbx_description
1 polymer ?
#
loop_
_entity_poly.entity_id
_entity_poly.type
_entity_poly.pdbx_seq_one_letter_code
_entity_poly.pdbx_strand_id
1 'polypeptide(L)'
;MTLPAAVPEVPAANVDKAVAYYVNTLGFSFDWGDDHGGIAGISRGNCRLFITNRSFRESYGNTGPILFWLNLHSKAEVDELCAQWKAAQAKILSEPEDKPWKLREFMAADLDGNLIRVFYDFRS
;
A
#
# COMPACT_ATOMS: atom_id res chain seq x y z
N MET A 1 -21.82 -3.69 17.74
CA MET A 1 -21.06 -2.56 17.20
C MET A 1 -20.50 -2.92 15.84
N THR A 2 -20.24 -1.93 15.01
CA THR A 2 -19.50 -2.13 13.76
C THR A 2 -18.01 -2.01 14.00
N LEU A 3 -17.20 -2.72 13.18
CA LEU A 3 -15.75 -2.61 13.27
C LEU A 3 -15.24 -1.46 12.41
N PRO A 4 -14.18 -0.77 12.85
CA PRO A 4 -13.52 0.23 12.02
C PRO A 4 -12.74 -0.44 10.89
N ALA A 5 -12.18 0.38 9.96
CA ALA A 5 -11.29 -0.11 8.94
C ALA A 5 -10.04 -0.72 9.57
N ALA A 6 -9.58 -1.84 9.02
CA ALA A 6 -8.32 -2.45 9.43
C ALA A 6 -7.14 -1.58 9.03
N VAL A 7 -6.06 -1.66 9.79
CA VAL A 7 -4.79 -1.00 9.47
C VAL A 7 -3.75 -2.08 9.20
N PRO A 8 -3.38 -2.31 7.95
CA PRO A 8 -2.34 -3.30 7.64
C PRO A 8 -0.99 -2.89 8.23
N GLU A 9 -0.24 -3.88 8.69
CA GLU A 9 1.14 -3.69 9.10
C GLU A 9 2.05 -4.16 7.99
N VAL A 10 2.85 -3.25 7.46
CA VAL A 10 3.66 -3.46 6.25
C VAL A 10 5.12 -3.63 6.68
N PRO A 11 5.72 -4.79 6.44
CA PRO A 11 7.12 -5.03 6.82
C PRO A 11 8.08 -4.29 5.88
N ALA A 12 9.10 -3.69 6.47
CA ALA A 12 10.15 -2.98 5.74
C ALA A 12 11.51 -3.26 6.36
N ALA A 13 12.56 -3.17 5.57
CA ALA A 13 13.93 -3.28 6.06
C ALA A 13 14.32 -2.02 6.84
N ASN A 14 13.88 -0.86 6.38
CA ASN A 14 14.13 0.43 7.02
C ASN A 14 12.86 1.27 6.95
N VAL A 15 12.35 1.67 8.11
CA VAL A 15 11.08 2.40 8.19
C VAL A 15 11.17 3.74 7.48
N ASP A 16 12.24 4.50 7.69
CA ASP A 16 12.36 5.85 7.11
C ASP A 16 12.41 5.81 5.58
N LYS A 17 13.14 4.85 5.02
CA LYS A 17 13.21 4.65 3.57
C LYS A 17 11.87 4.24 2.99
N ALA A 18 11.17 3.34 3.65
CA ALA A 18 9.85 2.89 3.22
C ALA A 18 8.84 4.04 3.28
N VAL A 19 8.85 4.83 4.36
CA VAL A 19 8.00 6.03 4.47
C VAL A 19 8.28 6.99 3.32
N ALA A 20 9.55 7.25 3.01
CA ALA A 20 9.92 8.14 1.92
C ALA A 20 9.35 7.65 0.57
N TYR A 21 9.39 6.34 0.32
CA TYR A 21 8.82 5.76 -0.89
C TYR A 21 7.30 5.99 -0.96
N TYR A 22 6.60 5.66 0.13
CA TYR A 22 5.14 5.83 0.17
C TYR A 22 4.74 7.30 0.03
N VAL A 23 5.48 8.21 0.65
CA VAL A 23 5.17 9.65 0.58
C VAL A 23 5.52 10.22 -0.78
N ASN A 24 6.74 9.99 -1.26
CA ASN A 24 7.24 10.65 -2.47
C ASN A 24 6.76 9.97 -3.76
N THR A 25 6.54 8.66 -3.72
CA THR A 25 6.18 7.88 -4.91
C THR A 25 4.70 7.51 -4.95
N LEU A 26 4.14 7.09 -3.82
CA LEU A 26 2.76 6.62 -3.78
C LEU A 26 1.75 7.66 -3.29
N GLY A 27 2.22 8.86 -2.90
CA GLY A 27 1.36 9.97 -2.56
C GLY A 27 0.72 9.93 -1.18
N PHE A 28 1.29 9.15 -0.26
CA PHE A 28 0.84 9.13 1.14
C PHE A 28 1.36 10.33 1.90
N SER A 29 0.75 10.59 3.05
CA SER A 29 1.21 11.57 4.04
C SER A 29 1.88 10.86 5.19
N PHE A 30 2.96 11.43 5.71
CA PHE A 30 3.60 10.95 6.93
C PHE A 30 2.82 11.44 8.14
N ASP A 31 2.48 10.53 9.06
CA ASP A 31 1.74 10.88 10.26
C ASP A 31 2.61 10.90 11.51
N TRP A 32 3.39 9.84 11.76
CA TRP A 32 4.24 9.73 12.96
C TRP A 32 5.23 8.56 12.83
N GLY A 33 6.25 8.58 13.70
CA GLY A 33 7.16 7.46 13.87
C GLY A 33 8.45 7.57 13.09
N ASP A 34 9.35 6.62 13.28
CA ASP A 34 10.65 6.57 12.61
C ASP A 34 11.28 5.17 12.70
N ASP A 35 12.40 4.98 12.01
CA ASP A 35 13.11 3.70 12.01
C ASP A 35 13.72 3.37 13.38
N HIS A 36 14.15 4.38 14.13
CA HIS A 36 14.70 4.18 15.47
C HIS A 36 13.64 3.58 16.41
N GLY A 37 12.42 4.10 16.36
CA GLY A 37 11.29 3.55 17.12
C GLY A 37 10.73 2.25 16.53
N GLY A 38 11.08 1.95 15.29
CA GLY A 38 10.74 0.68 14.64
C GLY A 38 9.39 0.66 13.93
N ILE A 39 8.60 1.73 14.06
CA ILE A 39 7.26 1.81 13.47
C ILE A 39 6.95 3.24 13.04
N ALA A 40 6.22 3.36 11.95
CA ALA A 40 5.67 4.64 11.50
C ALA A 40 4.24 4.46 10.98
N GLY A 41 3.46 5.52 11.10
CA GLY A 41 2.12 5.60 10.52
C GLY A 41 2.12 6.52 9.32
N ILE A 42 1.45 6.09 8.27
CA ILE A 42 1.21 6.87 7.06
C ILE A 42 -0.25 6.75 6.67
N SER A 43 -0.74 7.70 5.88
CA SER A 43 -2.12 7.67 5.41
C SER A 43 -2.29 8.38 4.07
N ARG A 44 -3.32 7.97 3.33
CA ARG A 44 -3.81 8.69 2.16
C ARG A 44 -5.32 8.57 2.16
N GLY A 45 -6.01 9.69 2.41
CA GLY A 45 -7.44 9.64 2.68
C GLY A 45 -7.73 8.75 3.90
N ASN A 46 -8.64 7.81 3.74
CA ASN A 46 -9.01 6.88 4.82
C ASN A 46 -8.10 5.64 4.87
N CYS A 47 -7.17 5.51 3.93
CA CYS A 47 -6.23 4.40 3.92
C CYS A 47 -5.10 4.71 4.90
N ARG A 48 -4.97 3.88 5.94
CA ARG A 48 -3.89 3.99 6.93
C ARG A 48 -3.05 2.72 6.90
N LEU A 49 -1.74 2.90 6.99
CA LEU A 49 -0.79 1.79 7.05
C LEU A 49 0.20 2.06 8.17
N PHE A 50 0.63 0.99 8.86
CA PHE A 50 1.75 1.04 9.77
C PHE A 50 2.93 0.31 9.13
N ILE A 51 4.08 0.97 9.08
CA ILE A 51 5.31 0.38 8.53
C ILE A 51 6.21 0.02 9.70
N THR A 52 6.68 -1.24 9.72
CA THR A 52 7.50 -1.73 10.83
C THR A 52 8.79 -2.36 10.31
N ASN A 53 9.86 -2.23 11.10
CA ASN A 53 11.10 -2.91 10.78
C ASN A 53 11.20 -4.25 11.54
N ARG A 54 12.28 -4.98 11.28
CA ARG A 54 12.48 -6.31 11.85
C ARG A 54 12.54 -6.29 13.37
N SER A 55 13.22 -5.28 13.94
CA SER A 55 13.35 -5.13 15.38
C SER A 55 11.99 -5.01 16.07
N PHE A 56 11.09 -4.22 15.48
CA PHE A 56 9.73 -4.07 16.01
C PHE A 56 8.97 -5.41 16.00
N ARG A 57 9.18 -6.22 14.95
CA ARG A 57 8.45 -7.48 14.75
C ARG A 57 9.03 -8.66 15.52
N GLU A 58 10.17 -8.53 16.20
CA GLU A 58 10.82 -9.66 16.87
C GLU A 58 9.93 -10.39 17.87
N SER A 59 9.05 -9.66 18.57
CA SER A 59 8.20 -10.26 19.61
C SER A 59 7.12 -11.19 19.07
N TYR A 60 6.71 -11.05 17.81
CA TYR A 60 5.66 -11.90 17.22
C TYR A 60 6.06 -12.54 15.89
N GLY A 61 7.29 -12.41 15.51
CA GLY A 61 7.82 -13.07 14.33
C GLY A 61 8.04 -12.15 13.14
N ASN A 62 9.10 -12.46 12.41
CA ASN A 62 9.46 -11.72 11.20
C ASN A 62 8.69 -12.30 10.02
N THR A 63 7.66 -11.61 9.59
CA THR A 63 6.88 -11.99 8.42
C THR A 63 7.57 -11.50 7.14
N GLY A 64 7.39 -12.24 6.06
CA GLY A 64 7.83 -11.81 4.74
C GLY A 64 6.93 -10.72 4.18
N PRO A 65 7.16 -10.32 2.91
CA PRO A 65 6.30 -9.33 2.26
C PRO A 65 4.84 -9.72 2.29
N ILE A 66 3.98 -8.72 2.37
CA ILE A 66 2.53 -8.90 2.40
C ILE A 66 1.90 -8.42 1.09
N LEU A 67 0.64 -8.77 0.89
CA LEU A 67 -0.19 -8.26 -0.20
C LEU A 67 -1.44 -7.65 0.42
N PHE A 68 -1.80 -6.46 -0.02
CA PHE A 68 -3.06 -5.86 0.40
C PHE A 68 -3.79 -5.23 -0.79
N TRP A 69 -5.10 -5.07 -0.64
CA TRP A 69 -5.99 -4.61 -1.69
C TRP A 69 -6.57 -3.25 -1.34
N LEU A 70 -6.59 -2.33 -2.31
CA LEU A 70 -7.20 -1.02 -2.18
C LEU A 70 -8.39 -0.91 -3.13
N ASN A 71 -9.60 -0.74 -2.57
CA ASN A 71 -10.83 -0.65 -3.33
C ASN A 71 -11.14 0.81 -3.67
N LEU A 72 -11.00 1.17 -4.92
CA LEU A 72 -11.37 2.49 -5.43
C LEU A 72 -12.85 2.54 -5.84
N HIS A 73 -13.32 3.69 -6.29
CA HIS A 73 -14.74 3.93 -6.50
C HIS A 73 -15.16 3.90 -7.97
N SER A 74 -14.21 3.74 -8.90
CA SER A 74 -14.52 3.67 -10.34
C SER A 74 -13.35 3.09 -11.12
N LYS A 75 -13.61 2.62 -12.34
CA LYS A 75 -12.55 2.21 -13.28
C LYS A 75 -11.62 3.38 -13.59
N ALA A 76 -12.18 4.57 -13.77
CA ALA A 76 -11.38 5.76 -14.05
C ALA A 76 -10.37 6.05 -12.94
N GLU A 77 -10.77 5.89 -11.67
CA GLU A 77 -9.85 6.08 -10.55
C GLU A 77 -8.72 5.07 -10.55
N VAL A 78 -9.01 3.81 -10.90
CA VAL A 78 -7.96 2.78 -11.03
C VAL A 78 -6.94 3.19 -12.07
N ASP A 79 -7.40 3.63 -13.22
CA ASP A 79 -6.52 4.07 -14.32
C ASP A 79 -5.71 5.32 -13.94
N GLU A 80 -6.36 6.30 -13.29
CA GLU A 80 -5.72 7.54 -12.85
C GLU A 80 -4.62 7.27 -11.82
N LEU A 81 -4.89 6.41 -10.84
CA LEU A 81 -3.90 6.11 -9.83
C LEU A 81 -2.69 5.39 -10.43
N CYS A 82 -2.93 4.45 -11.35
CA CYS A 82 -1.84 3.79 -12.05
C CYS A 82 -0.98 4.80 -12.82
N ALA A 83 -1.62 5.74 -13.52
CA ALA A 83 -0.91 6.79 -14.26
C ALA A 83 -0.08 7.69 -13.32
N GLN A 84 -0.64 8.08 -12.18
CA GLN A 84 0.08 8.86 -11.17
C GLN A 84 1.31 8.11 -10.65
N TRP A 85 1.13 6.85 -10.30
CA TRP A 85 2.23 6.05 -9.75
C TRP A 85 3.31 5.78 -10.80
N LYS A 86 2.93 5.54 -12.06
CA LYS A 86 3.89 5.42 -13.17
C LYS A 86 4.69 6.71 -13.35
N ALA A 87 4.04 7.86 -13.33
CA ALA A 87 4.71 9.14 -13.47
C ALA A 87 5.69 9.40 -12.34
N ALA A 88 5.41 8.89 -11.15
CA ALA A 88 6.30 8.97 -9.98
C ALA A 88 7.33 7.84 -9.94
N GLN A 89 7.38 7.00 -10.97
CA GLN A 89 8.31 5.87 -11.12
C GLN A 89 8.11 4.75 -10.11
N ALA A 90 6.87 4.53 -9.70
CA ALA A 90 6.52 3.35 -8.92
C ALA A 90 6.72 2.09 -9.76
N LYS A 91 7.01 0.99 -9.08
CA LYS A 91 7.12 -0.32 -9.74
C LYS A 91 5.73 -0.88 -10.01
N ILE A 92 5.30 -0.83 -11.26
CA ILE A 92 4.03 -1.38 -11.71
C ILE A 92 4.28 -2.79 -12.24
N LEU A 93 3.63 -3.79 -11.65
CA LEU A 93 3.78 -5.19 -12.03
C LEU A 93 2.79 -5.61 -13.11
N SER A 94 1.59 -5.01 -13.11
CA SER A 94 0.59 -5.25 -14.14
C SER A 94 -0.25 -4.01 -14.34
N GLU A 95 -0.64 -3.77 -15.61
CA GLU A 95 -1.44 -2.61 -15.99
C GLU A 95 -2.92 -2.83 -15.66
N PRO A 96 -3.71 -1.74 -15.57
CA PRO A 96 -5.14 -1.88 -15.34
C PRO A 96 -5.81 -2.76 -16.41
N GLU A 97 -6.60 -3.72 -15.95
CA GLU A 97 -7.28 -4.68 -16.81
C GLU A 97 -8.59 -5.12 -16.14
N ASP A 98 -9.62 -5.29 -16.95
CA ASP A 98 -10.86 -5.89 -16.50
C ASP A 98 -10.69 -7.41 -16.43
N LYS A 99 -10.79 -7.97 -15.23
CA LYS A 99 -10.60 -9.39 -15.00
C LYS A 99 -11.92 -10.17 -15.16
N PRO A 100 -11.83 -11.48 -15.45
CA PRO A 100 -13.06 -12.30 -15.58
C PRO A 100 -13.94 -12.32 -14.33
N TRP A 101 -13.35 -12.08 -13.16
CA TRP A 101 -14.07 -12.02 -11.88
C TRP A 101 -14.69 -10.66 -11.60
N LYS A 102 -14.73 -9.77 -12.60
CA LYS A 102 -15.43 -8.48 -12.56
C LYS A 102 -14.77 -7.44 -11.67
N LEU A 103 -13.47 -7.49 -11.54
CA LEU A 103 -12.67 -6.42 -10.97
C LEU A 103 -11.83 -5.79 -12.07
N ARG A 104 -11.76 -4.47 -12.11
CA ARG A 104 -10.71 -3.79 -12.86
C ARG A 104 -9.57 -3.51 -11.91
N GLU A 105 -8.39 -4.02 -12.20
CA GLU A 105 -7.29 -3.97 -11.24
C GLU A 105 -5.92 -3.82 -11.88
N PHE A 106 -5.00 -3.23 -11.12
CA PHE A 106 -3.57 -3.28 -11.43
C PHE A 106 -2.80 -3.64 -10.17
N MET A 107 -1.53 -3.98 -10.34
CA MET A 107 -0.68 -4.35 -9.22
C MET A 107 0.61 -3.54 -9.24
N ALA A 108 1.00 -3.05 -8.06
CA ALA A 108 2.25 -2.36 -7.83
C ALA A 108 3.02 -3.04 -6.70
N ALA A 109 4.31 -2.80 -6.62
CA ALA A 109 5.14 -3.22 -5.50
C ALA A 109 5.72 -2.00 -4.81
N ASP A 110 5.94 -2.11 -3.49
CA ASP A 110 6.67 -1.10 -2.75
C ASP A 110 8.17 -1.38 -2.74
N LEU A 111 8.93 -0.61 -1.96
CA LEU A 111 10.37 -0.72 -1.88
C LEU A 111 10.85 -2.08 -1.35
N ASP A 112 10.05 -2.72 -0.50
CA ASP A 112 10.39 -3.96 0.20
C ASP A 112 9.73 -5.19 -0.40
N GLY A 113 9.12 -5.06 -1.56
CA GLY A 113 8.46 -6.18 -2.24
C GLY A 113 7.06 -6.48 -1.75
N ASN A 114 6.47 -5.65 -0.90
CA ASN A 114 5.06 -5.78 -0.57
C ASN A 114 4.24 -5.45 -1.80
N LEU A 115 3.15 -6.19 -2.01
CA LEU A 115 2.32 -6.05 -3.20
C LEU A 115 1.06 -5.28 -2.88
N ILE A 116 0.71 -4.36 -3.78
CA ILE A 116 -0.47 -3.52 -3.63
C ILE A 116 -1.37 -3.78 -4.84
N ARG A 117 -2.52 -4.39 -4.59
CA ARG A 117 -3.56 -4.57 -5.60
C ARG A 117 -4.56 -3.44 -5.49
N VAL A 118 -4.71 -2.69 -6.57
CA VAL A 118 -5.67 -1.59 -6.64
C VAL A 118 -6.79 -2.02 -7.56
N PHE A 119 -8.03 -1.93 -7.09
CA PHE A 119 -9.15 -2.46 -7.85
C PHE A 119 -10.42 -1.64 -7.68
N TYR A 120 -11.32 -1.84 -8.63
CA TYR A 120 -12.72 -1.44 -8.53
C TYR A 120 -13.58 -2.64 -8.91
N ASP A 121 -14.58 -2.94 -8.08
CA ASP A 121 -15.53 -4.02 -8.32
C ASP A 121 -16.68 -3.48 -9.16
N PHE A 122 -16.77 -3.90 -10.43
CA PHE A 122 -17.80 -3.42 -11.33
C PHE A 122 -18.96 -4.41 -11.50
N ARG A 123 -19.11 -5.36 -10.60
CA ARG A 123 -20.32 -6.17 -10.54
C ARG A 123 -21.48 -5.29 -10.12
N SER A 124 -22.56 -5.40 -10.82
CA SER A 124 -23.74 -4.60 -10.52
C SER A 124 -24.70 -5.34 -9.61
#